data_41d6d027e17cb01f265202c823cf7373
#
_entry.id   41d6d027e17cb01f265202c823cf7373
#
_cell.length_a   1.000
_cell.length_b   1.000
_cell.length_c   1.000
_cell.angle_alpha   90.00
_cell.angle_beta   90.00
_cell.angle_gamma   90.00
#
_symmetry.space_group_name_H-M   'P 1'
#
loop_
_entity.id
_entity.type
_entity.pdbx_description
1 polymer ?
#
loop_
_entity_poly.entity_id
_entity_poly.type
_entity_poly.pdbx_seq_one_letter_code
_entity_poly.pdbx_strand_id
1 'polypeptide(L)'
;PLDEQGIATFRGKFRDLFDIDVRQCPIYQDVSDGISSPGLEYYLDLFFDGLSSLFDYLPESTRCCKIGDLNATGEKFWQDIGNRYEDRRVDPSRPILPPGKIFIPIDFVQAALKRYPQIEFKDSRAATDFKTAELPDLSSNPKLSKPFSNVQNFVVQGEQRVLFCAESAGRREPLLEILQQIEIYPRACEHWQDFLHSEETIGITIAPLDQGLWLTQENLVLITEAQLFGNRIAQRRRR
;
A
#
# COMPACT_ATOMS: atom_id res chain seq x y z
N PRO A 1 -10.82 -27.01 -7.08
CA PRO A 1 -12.18 -26.98 -6.49
C PRO A 1 -13.25 -27.54 -7.44
N LEU A 2 -13.07 -27.47 -8.77
CA LEU A 2 -14.04 -27.96 -9.76
C LEU A 2 -13.79 -29.45 -10.15
N ASP A 3 -13.25 -30.24 -9.22
CA ASP A 3 -13.25 -31.69 -9.32
C ASP A 3 -14.58 -32.26 -8.79
N GLU A 4 -14.82 -33.56 -9.00
CA GLU A 4 -16.08 -34.22 -8.63
C GLU A 4 -16.43 -34.02 -7.14
N GLN A 5 -15.44 -34.09 -6.26
CA GLN A 5 -15.63 -33.91 -4.82
C GLN A 5 -15.96 -32.46 -4.46
N GLY A 6 -15.24 -31.49 -5.03
CA GLY A 6 -15.48 -30.07 -4.81
C GLY A 6 -16.87 -29.64 -5.31
N ILE A 7 -17.27 -30.10 -6.50
CA ILE A 7 -18.62 -29.85 -7.06
C ILE A 7 -19.69 -30.47 -6.15
N ALA A 8 -19.51 -31.68 -5.67
CA ALA A 8 -20.47 -32.32 -4.77
C ALA A 8 -20.61 -31.55 -3.43
N THR A 9 -19.48 -31.14 -2.87
CA THR A 9 -19.45 -30.34 -1.62
C THR A 9 -20.17 -28.98 -1.81
N PHE A 10 -19.82 -28.27 -2.89
CA PHE A 10 -20.47 -27.00 -3.25
C PHE A 10 -21.99 -27.17 -3.37
N ARG A 11 -22.44 -28.17 -4.14
CA ARG A 11 -23.88 -28.41 -4.38
C ARG A 11 -24.63 -28.71 -3.09
N GLY A 12 -24.02 -29.46 -2.16
CA GLY A 12 -24.59 -29.72 -0.84
C GLY A 12 -24.75 -28.45 -0.03
N LYS A 13 -23.63 -27.76 0.23
CA LYS A 13 -23.60 -26.53 1.04
C LYS A 13 -24.46 -25.41 0.44
N PHE A 14 -24.47 -25.30 -0.90
CA PHE A 14 -25.29 -24.29 -1.58
C PHE A 14 -26.78 -24.48 -1.31
N ARG A 15 -27.28 -25.72 -1.42
CA ARG A 15 -28.71 -26.04 -1.16
C ARG A 15 -29.08 -25.94 0.32
N ASP A 16 -28.13 -26.21 1.20
CA ASP A 16 -28.35 -26.07 2.64
C ASP A 16 -28.44 -24.61 3.08
N LEU A 17 -27.72 -23.73 2.36
CA LEU A 17 -27.64 -22.31 2.69
C LEU A 17 -28.70 -21.44 2.00
N PHE A 18 -29.06 -21.78 0.76
CA PHE A 18 -29.96 -20.99 -0.06
C PHE A 18 -31.27 -21.76 -0.35
N ASP A 19 -32.38 -21.27 0.18
CA ASP A 19 -33.72 -21.81 -0.09
C ASP A 19 -34.28 -21.19 -1.38
N ILE A 20 -33.72 -21.61 -2.52
CA ILE A 20 -34.08 -21.11 -3.86
C ILE A 20 -34.13 -22.24 -4.89
N ASP A 21 -34.82 -22.00 -6.00
CA ASP A 21 -34.79 -22.91 -7.14
C ASP A 21 -33.42 -22.82 -7.85
N VAL A 22 -32.53 -23.77 -7.56
CA VAL A 22 -31.18 -23.85 -8.11
C VAL A 22 -31.13 -23.86 -9.64
N ARG A 23 -32.22 -24.22 -10.31
CA ARG A 23 -32.34 -24.19 -11.79
C ARG A 23 -32.35 -22.78 -12.36
N GLN A 24 -32.66 -21.79 -11.53
CA GLN A 24 -32.69 -20.37 -11.91
C GLN A 24 -31.40 -19.63 -11.51
N CYS A 25 -30.42 -20.35 -10.95
CA CYS A 25 -29.17 -19.79 -10.48
C CYS A 25 -27.98 -20.17 -11.39
N PRO A 26 -27.53 -19.27 -12.27
CA PRO A 26 -26.46 -19.57 -13.23
C PRO A 26 -25.19 -20.10 -12.59
N ILE A 27 -24.74 -19.52 -11.47
CA ILE A 27 -23.52 -19.97 -10.80
C ILE A 27 -23.61 -21.42 -10.29
N TYR A 28 -24.78 -21.87 -9.84
CA TYR A 28 -24.97 -23.24 -9.43
C TYR A 28 -24.93 -24.21 -10.61
N GLN A 29 -25.47 -23.80 -11.76
CA GLN A 29 -25.46 -24.58 -13.00
C GLN A 29 -24.02 -24.73 -13.51
N ASP A 30 -23.33 -23.61 -13.67
CA ASP A 30 -21.97 -23.58 -14.18
C ASP A 30 -21.02 -24.45 -13.32
N VAL A 31 -21.08 -24.32 -11.99
CA VAL A 31 -20.29 -25.16 -11.09
C VAL A 31 -20.67 -26.65 -11.24
N SER A 32 -21.99 -26.94 -11.38
CA SER A 32 -22.44 -28.33 -11.55
C SER A 32 -21.92 -28.97 -12.85
N ASP A 33 -21.71 -28.16 -13.88
CA ASP A 33 -21.16 -28.56 -15.17
C ASP A 33 -19.60 -28.45 -15.21
N GLY A 34 -18.96 -28.13 -14.09
CA GLY A 34 -17.50 -28.00 -14.00
C GLY A 34 -16.97 -26.73 -14.66
N ILE A 35 -17.81 -25.71 -14.88
CA ILE A 35 -17.44 -24.46 -15.54
C ILE A 35 -17.04 -23.43 -14.49
N SER A 36 -15.87 -22.78 -14.69
CA SER A 36 -15.40 -21.68 -13.88
C SER A 36 -15.96 -20.36 -14.37
N SER A 37 -16.96 -19.84 -13.66
CA SER A 37 -17.60 -18.57 -13.97
C SER A 37 -16.95 -17.40 -13.24
N PRO A 38 -17.01 -16.17 -13.79
CA PRO A 38 -16.62 -14.97 -13.07
C PRO A 38 -17.43 -14.80 -11.77
N GLY A 39 -16.76 -14.52 -10.66
CA GLY A 39 -17.39 -14.37 -9.35
C GLY A 39 -17.45 -15.65 -8.53
N LEU A 40 -16.92 -16.77 -9.04
CA LEU A 40 -16.84 -18.03 -8.30
C LEU A 40 -16.05 -17.90 -6.99
N GLU A 41 -15.07 -17.00 -6.95
CA GLU A 41 -14.26 -16.70 -5.78
C GLU A 41 -15.09 -16.25 -4.56
N TYR A 42 -16.23 -15.63 -4.77
CA TYR A 42 -17.14 -15.24 -3.68
C TYR A 42 -17.86 -16.42 -3.02
N TYR A 43 -17.78 -17.62 -3.59
CA TYR A 43 -18.41 -18.84 -3.09
C TYR A 43 -17.39 -19.86 -2.59
N LEU A 44 -16.14 -19.48 -2.37
CA LEU A 44 -15.05 -20.40 -1.95
C LEU A 44 -15.39 -21.19 -0.67
N ASP A 45 -16.07 -20.58 0.29
CA ASP A 45 -16.50 -21.23 1.54
C ASP A 45 -17.39 -22.47 1.29
N LEU A 46 -18.06 -22.53 0.15
CA LEU A 46 -18.90 -23.66 -0.20
C LEU A 46 -18.12 -24.88 -0.74
N PHE A 47 -16.87 -24.71 -1.14
CA PHE A 47 -16.03 -25.78 -1.65
C PHE A 47 -15.17 -26.46 -0.58
N PHE A 48 -14.98 -25.80 0.58
CA PHE A 48 -14.03 -26.25 1.60
C PHE A 48 -14.69 -26.24 2.97
N ASP A 49 -14.23 -27.08 3.90
CA ASP A 49 -14.74 -27.11 5.28
C ASP A 49 -14.26 -25.94 6.14
N GLY A 50 -13.35 -25.16 5.60
CA GLY A 50 -12.87 -23.90 6.19
C GLY A 50 -11.92 -23.20 5.25
N LEU A 51 -11.80 -21.87 5.41
CA LEU A 51 -10.87 -21.03 4.67
C LEU A 51 -9.76 -20.57 5.62
N SER A 52 -8.55 -20.43 5.06
CA SER A 52 -7.42 -19.84 5.76
C SER A 52 -7.39 -18.34 5.56
N SER A 53 -6.95 -17.63 6.59
CA SER A 53 -6.70 -16.19 6.54
C SER A 53 -5.22 -15.90 6.25
N LEU A 54 -4.88 -14.64 5.99
CA LEU A 54 -3.48 -14.22 5.89
C LEU A 54 -2.67 -14.62 7.13
N PHE A 55 -3.28 -14.58 8.31
CA PHE A 55 -2.61 -14.87 9.58
C PHE A 55 -2.16 -16.33 9.72
N ASP A 56 -2.75 -17.25 8.96
CA ASP A 56 -2.37 -18.67 8.97
C ASP A 56 -1.09 -18.94 8.18
N TYR A 57 -0.67 -17.97 7.35
CA TYR A 57 0.56 -18.03 6.55
C TYR A 57 1.72 -17.22 7.15
N LEU A 58 1.45 -16.41 8.17
CA LEU A 58 2.47 -15.55 8.77
C LEU A 58 3.30 -16.33 9.81
N PRO A 59 4.65 -16.35 9.68
CA PRO A 59 5.50 -16.96 10.69
C PRO A 59 5.45 -16.18 12.02
N GLU A 60 5.75 -16.83 13.14
CA GLU A 60 5.75 -16.22 14.47
C GLU A 60 6.71 -15.03 14.61
N SER A 61 7.78 -15.02 13.80
CA SER A 61 8.74 -13.90 13.75
C SER A 61 8.24 -12.66 13.03
N THR A 62 7.03 -12.68 12.48
CA THR A 62 6.42 -11.56 11.77
C THR A 62 6.27 -10.35 12.69
N ARG A 63 6.57 -9.17 12.18
CA ARG A 63 6.33 -7.88 12.83
C ARG A 63 5.27 -7.12 12.05
N CYS A 64 4.27 -6.61 12.75
CA CYS A 64 3.17 -5.90 12.12
C CYS A 64 3.32 -4.39 12.29
N CYS A 65 3.34 -3.66 11.18
CA CYS A 65 3.30 -2.20 11.19
C CYS A 65 1.86 -1.73 10.95
N LYS A 66 1.31 -0.98 11.91
CA LYS A 66 -0.01 -0.34 11.78
C LYS A 66 0.16 1.13 11.41
N ILE A 67 -0.50 1.55 10.33
CA ILE A 67 -0.49 2.93 9.86
C ILE A 67 -1.92 3.46 9.87
N GLY A 68 -2.14 4.57 10.55
CA GLY A 68 -3.47 5.18 10.69
C GLY A 68 -4.40 4.42 11.64
N ASP A 69 -5.68 4.75 11.60
CA ASP A 69 -6.71 4.13 12.46
C ASP A 69 -7.30 2.88 11.82
N LEU A 70 -6.70 1.73 12.16
CA LEU A 70 -7.15 0.42 11.68
C LEU A 70 -8.59 0.10 12.14
N ASN A 71 -8.97 0.56 13.35
CA ASN A 71 -10.27 0.23 13.92
C ASN A 71 -11.38 0.97 13.19
N ALA A 72 -11.28 2.30 13.09
CA ALA A 72 -12.26 3.11 12.39
C ALA A 72 -12.38 2.69 10.92
N THR A 73 -11.25 2.38 10.26
CA THR A 73 -11.24 1.89 8.87
C THR A 73 -11.91 0.53 8.73
N GLY A 74 -11.64 -0.40 9.65
CA GLY A 74 -12.23 -1.73 9.65
C GLY A 74 -13.73 -1.72 9.94
N GLU A 75 -14.18 -0.92 10.88
CA GLU A 75 -15.62 -0.74 11.19
C GLU A 75 -16.37 -0.14 10.00
N LYS A 76 -15.82 0.88 9.37
CA LYS A 76 -16.41 1.49 8.16
C LYS A 76 -16.50 0.46 7.02
N PHE A 77 -15.41 -0.28 6.79
CA PHE A 77 -15.39 -1.33 5.76
C PHE A 77 -16.46 -2.40 6.03
N TRP A 78 -16.62 -2.83 7.29
CA TRP A 78 -17.62 -3.79 7.68
C TRP A 78 -19.05 -3.28 7.47
N GLN A 79 -19.29 -2.02 7.79
CA GLN A 79 -20.57 -1.37 7.54
C GLN A 79 -20.87 -1.28 6.03
N ASP A 80 -19.90 -0.89 5.21
CA ASP A 80 -20.05 -0.80 3.75
C ASP A 80 -20.37 -2.18 3.13
N ILE A 81 -19.74 -3.25 3.62
CA ILE A 81 -20.03 -4.62 3.20
C ILE A 81 -21.44 -5.01 3.60
N GLY A 82 -21.86 -4.71 4.83
CA GLY A 82 -23.22 -4.98 5.29
C GLY A 82 -24.27 -4.31 4.43
N ASN A 83 -24.09 -3.04 4.11
CA ASN A 83 -25.01 -2.30 3.22
C ASN A 83 -25.09 -2.94 1.83
N ARG A 84 -23.95 -3.29 1.23
CA ARG A 84 -23.91 -3.96 -0.08
C ARG A 84 -24.56 -5.34 -0.06
N TYR A 85 -24.44 -6.05 1.05
CA TYR A 85 -25.11 -7.33 1.21
C TYR A 85 -26.63 -7.16 1.26
N GLU A 86 -27.15 -6.22 2.06
CA GLU A 86 -28.58 -5.94 2.15
C GLU A 86 -29.17 -5.53 0.80
N ASP A 87 -28.47 -4.71 0.03
CA ASP A 87 -28.90 -4.26 -1.31
C ASP A 87 -28.98 -5.41 -2.31
N ARG A 88 -28.13 -6.42 -2.20
CA ARG A 88 -27.97 -7.46 -3.23
C ARG A 88 -28.59 -8.81 -2.87
N ARG A 89 -28.82 -9.10 -1.60
CA ARG A 89 -29.34 -10.39 -1.15
C ARG A 89 -30.76 -10.71 -1.62
N VAL A 90 -31.44 -9.72 -2.19
CA VAL A 90 -32.82 -9.84 -2.66
C VAL A 90 -32.95 -10.50 -4.04
N ASP A 91 -31.86 -10.69 -4.78
CA ASP A 91 -31.86 -11.32 -6.10
C ASP A 91 -31.71 -12.85 -5.99
N PRO A 92 -32.80 -13.64 -6.19
CA PRO A 92 -32.73 -15.08 -6.07
C PRO A 92 -31.95 -15.77 -7.19
N SER A 93 -31.70 -15.07 -8.31
CA SER A 93 -30.92 -15.60 -9.44
C SER A 93 -29.40 -15.51 -9.17
N ARG A 94 -29.00 -14.65 -8.22
CA ARG A 94 -27.60 -14.43 -7.83
C ARG A 94 -27.48 -14.34 -6.30
N PRO A 95 -27.78 -15.43 -5.57
CA PRO A 95 -27.73 -15.44 -4.13
C PRO A 95 -26.28 -15.19 -3.69
N ILE A 96 -26.09 -14.37 -2.69
CA ILE A 96 -24.76 -14.01 -2.16
C ILE A 96 -24.59 -14.52 -0.73
N LEU A 97 -23.37 -14.90 -0.39
CA LEU A 97 -23.03 -15.34 0.96
C LEU A 97 -23.10 -14.18 1.97
N PRO A 98 -23.54 -14.47 3.22
CA PRO A 98 -23.46 -13.48 4.28
C PRO A 98 -22.01 -12.97 4.47
N PRO A 99 -21.80 -11.70 4.85
CA PRO A 99 -20.47 -11.11 4.98
C PRO A 99 -19.48 -11.93 5.81
N GLY A 100 -19.91 -12.51 6.93
CA GLY A 100 -19.06 -13.33 7.80
C GLY A 100 -18.56 -14.65 7.18
N LYS A 101 -19.07 -15.04 6.00
CA LYS A 101 -18.60 -16.20 5.23
C LYS A 101 -17.49 -15.85 4.25
N ILE A 102 -17.33 -14.57 3.92
CA ILE A 102 -16.38 -14.09 2.90
C ILE A 102 -15.30 -13.21 3.52
N PHE A 103 -15.67 -12.41 4.52
CA PHE A 103 -14.81 -11.39 5.11
C PHE A 103 -14.56 -11.67 6.60
N ILE A 104 -13.39 -11.28 7.06
CA ILE A 104 -12.98 -11.42 8.46
C ILE A 104 -13.39 -10.16 9.22
N PRO A 105 -14.13 -10.27 10.35
CA PRO A 105 -14.50 -9.14 11.19
C PRO A 105 -13.27 -8.46 11.81
N ILE A 106 -13.37 -7.16 12.10
CA ILE A 106 -12.23 -6.36 12.61
C ILE A 106 -11.74 -6.86 13.99
N ASP A 107 -12.61 -7.33 14.83
CA ASP A 107 -12.26 -7.90 16.13
C ASP A 107 -11.39 -9.16 16.00
N PHE A 108 -11.65 -10.00 15.01
CA PHE A 108 -10.79 -11.15 14.69
C PHE A 108 -9.41 -10.67 14.22
N VAL A 109 -9.36 -9.67 13.33
CA VAL A 109 -8.10 -9.08 12.84
C VAL A 109 -7.28 -8.53 14.02
N GLN A 110 -7.93 -7.80 14.92
CA GLN A 110 -7.29 -7.26 16.13
C GLN A 110 -6.74 -8.37 17.04
N ALA A 111 -7.53 -9.43 17.26
CA ALA A 111 -7.10 -10.56 18.07
C ALA A 111 -5.90 -11.30 17.45
N ALA A 112 -5.93 -11.47 16.12
CA ALA A 112 -4.84 -12.07 15.38
C ALA A 112 -3.56 -11.23 15.42
N LEU A 113 -3.66 -9.91 15.23
CA LEU A 113 -2.53 -8.99 15.31
C LEU A 113 -1.84 -8.98 16.68
N LYS A 114 -2.58 -9.18 17.78
CA LYS A 114 -2.01 -9.24 19.14
C LYS A 114 -0.99 -10.35 19.33
N ARG A 115 -0.98 -11.36 18.47
CA ARG A 115 0.01 -12.46 18.51
C ARG A 115 1.40 -12.05 18.03
N TYR A 116 1.52 -10.91 17.35
CA TYR A 116 2.74 -10.43 16.74
C TYR A 116 3.25 -9.16 17.42
N PRO A 117 4.57 -8.93 17.46
CA PRO A 117 5.13 -7.63 17.83
C PRO A 117 4.60 -6.54 16.89
N GLN A 118 4.19 -5.40 17.45
CA GLN A 118 3.53 -4.34 16.71
C GLN A 118 4.31 -3.03 16.78
N ILE A 119 4.38 -2.33 15.65
CA ILE A 119 4.82 -0.95 15.52
C ILE A 119 3.61 -0.15 15.04
N GLU A 120 3.22 0.89 15.73
CA GLU A 120 2.07 1.71 15.38
C GLU A 120 2.54 3.13 15.04
N PHE A 121 2.26 3.57 13.80
CA PHE A 121 2.51 4.93 13.34
C PHE A 121 1.24 5.76 13.56
N LYS A 122 1.35 6.84 14.35
CA LYS A 122 0.25 7.75 14.68
C LYS A 122 0.62 9.18 14.35
N ASP A 123 -0.36 9.96 13.94
CA ASP A 123 -0.22 11.41 13.73
C ASP A 123 -0.18 12.21 15.05
N SER A 124 -0.35 11.54 16.19
CA SER A 124 -0.32 12.15 17.51
C SER A 124 1.04 11.93 18.20
N ARG A 125 1.31 12.69 19.27
CA ARG A 125 2.52 12.53 20.08
C ARG A 125 2.68 11.09 20.54
N ALA A 126 3.56 10.38 19.86
CA ALA A 126 3.91 8.99 20.15
C ALA A 126 5.06 8.94 21.18
N ALA A 127 5.32 7.74 21.71
CA ALA A 127 6.46 7.49 22.58
C ALA A 127 7.82 7.77 21.88
N THR A 128 7.85 7.60 20.56
CA THR A 128 8.99 7.98 19.71
C THR A 128 8.49 8.93 18.63
N ASP A 129 9.01 10.14 18.60
CA ASP A 129 8.71 11.15 17.60
C ASP A 129 9.97 11.34 16.73
N PHE A 130 9.84 11.14 15.43
CA PHE A 130 10.92 11.28 14.46
C PHE A 130 11.37 12.74 14.24
N LYS A 131 10.70 13.72 14.87
CA LYS A 131 11.02 15.14 14.71
C LYS A 131 11.17 15.54 13.24
N THR A 132 10.12 15.31 12.50
CA THR A 132 10.06 15.69 11.08
C THR A 132 9.66 17.14 10.92
N ALA A 133 10.19 17.79 9.87
CA ALA A 133 9.76 19.10 9.41
C ALA A 133 9.36 19.03 7.93
N GLU A 134 8.50 19.96 7.53
CA GLU A 134 8.17 20.13 6.12
C GLU A 134 9.35 20.74 5.38
N LEU A 135 9.59 20.25 4.16
CA LEU A 135 10.59 20.83 3.27
C LEU A 135 10.03 22.13 2.65
N PRO A 136 10.88 23.15 2.47
CA PRO A 136 10.47 24.32 1.70
C PRO A 136 10.18 23.93 0.24
N ASP A 137 9.59 24.85 -0.52
CA ASP A 137 9.39 24.65 -1.96
C ASP A 137 10.75 24.65 -2.68
N LEU A 138 11.18 23.46 -3.08
CA LEU A 138 12.42 23.20 -3.82
C LEU A 138 12.18 23.04 -5.33
N SER A 139 10.94 23.23 -5.77
CA SER A 139 10.57 23.03 -7.17
C SER A 139 11.32 24.00 -8.12
N SER A 140 11.64 23.50 -9.29
CA SER A 140 12.25 24.32 -10.35
C SER A 140 11.28 25.39 -10.83
N ASN A 141 11.76 26.62 -10.97
CA ASN A 141 10.99 27.71 -11.53
C ASN A 141 11.56 28.12 -12.92
N PRO A 142 10.94 27.67 -14.03
CA PRO A 142 11.43 27.95 -15.37
C PRO A 142 11.43 29.44 -15.76
N LYS A 143 10.76 30.30 -14.98
CA LYS A 143 10.70 31.75 -15.23
C LYS A 143 11.92 32.49 -14.68
N LEU A 144 12.73 31.84 -13.86
CA LEU A 144 13.95 32.41 -13.30
C LEU A 144 15.14 32.15 -14.22
N SER A 145 16.12 33.05 -14.21
CA SER A 145 17.40 32.84 -14.88
C SER A 145 18.18 31.62 -14.39
N LYS A 146 17.93 31.25 -13.14
CA LYS A 146 18.44 30.02 -12.48
C LYS A 146 17.27 29.21 -11.95
N PRO A 147 16.71 28.29 -12.76
CA PRO A 147 15.49 27.55 -12.40
C PRO A 147 15.57 26.75 -11.12
N PHE A 148 16.74 26.28 -10.74
CA PHE A 148 16.98 25.44 -9.54
C PHE A 148 17.64 26.20 -8.38
N SER A 149 17.53 27.54 -8.34
CA SER A 149 18.14 28.35 -7.29
C SER A 149 17.63 28.00 -5.89
N ASN A 150 16.36 27.58 -5.74
CA ASN A 150 15.80 27.19 -4.45
C ASN A 150 16.52 26.01 -3.85
N VAL A 151 16.67 24.91 -4.62
CA VAL A 151 17.40 23.74 -4.14
C VAL A 151 18.88 24.02 -3.97
N GLN A 152 19.51 24.79 -4.86
CA GLN A 152 20.92 25.19 -4.73
C GLN A 152 21.14 25.94 -3.41
N ASN A 153 20.35 26.96 -3.14
CA ASN A 153 20.46 27.75 -1.90
C ASN A 153 20.21 26.90 -0.66
N PHE A 154 19.20 26.02 -0.68
CA PHE A 154 18.87 25.12 0.43
C PHE A 154 20.03 24.17 0.77
N VAL A 155 20.66 23.59 -0.26
CA VAL A 155 21.76 22.64 -0.05
C VAL A 155 23.07 23.34 0.34
N VAL A 156 23.39 24.48 -0.28
CA VAL A 156 24.67 25.18 -0.04
C VAL A 156 24.66 25.96 1.27
N GLN A 157 23.52 26.54 1.65
CA GLN A 157 23.42 27.35 2.89
C GLN A 157 23.08 26.53 4.12
N GLY A 158 22.61 25.28 3.92
CA GLY A 158 22.22 24.39 5.01
C GLY A 158 23.41 23.59 5.54
N GLU A 159 23.30 23.22 6.82
CA GLU A 159 24.27 22.33 7.49
C GLU A 159 23.80 20.86 7.49
N GLN A 160 22.61 20.61 6.93
CA GLN A 160 21.99 19.28 6.88
C GLN A 160 22.67 18.37 5.86
N ARG A 161 22.69 17.09 6.16
CA ARG A 161 23.02 16.06 5.16
C ARG A 161 21.85 15.88 4.21
N VAL A 162 22.11 15.80 2.90
CA VAL A 162 21.08 15.72 1.88
C VAL A 162 21.25 14.46 1.04
N LEU A 163 20.21 13.66 0.96
CA LEU A 163 20.13 12.51 0.06
C LEU A 163 19.08 12.76 -1.02
N PHE A 164 19.52 12.89 -2.26
CA PHE A 164 18.63 12.94 -3.40
C PHE A 164 18.12 11.54 -3.75
N CYS A 165 16.82 11.41 -3.98
CA CYS A 165 16.15 10.16 -4.25
C CYS A 165 15.60 10.19 -5.68
N ALA A 166 16.26 9.48 -6.57
CA ALA A 166 15.81 9.30 -7.95
C ALA A 166 14.78 8.17 -8.03
N GLU A 167 13.82 8.29 -8.92
CA GLU A 167 12.74 7.34 -9.07
C GLU A 167 13.19 5.99 -9.65
N SER A 168 14.23 6.02 -10.50
CA SER A 168 14.80 4.84 -11.13
C SER A 168 16.23 5.10 -11.58
N ALA A 169 16.96 4.04 -11.98
CA ALA A 169 18.31 4.17 -12.53
C ALA A 169 18.36 5.08 -13.76
N GLY A 170 17.40 4.95 -14.67
CA GLY A 170 17.32 5.80 -15.87
C GLY A 170 16.99 7.27 -15.58
N ARG A 171 16.46 7.58 -14.40
CA ARG A 171 16.17 8.94 -13.96
C ARG A 171 17.29 9.56 -13.11
N ARG A 172 18.12 8.72 -12.50
CA ARG A 172 19.26 9.18 -11.70
C ARG A 172 20.27 9.97 -12.51
N GLU A 173 20.63 9.52 -13.73
CA GLU A 173 21.64 10.19 -14.56
C GLU A 173 21.20 11.61 -14.98
N PRO A 174 19.98 11.84 -15.54
CA PRO A 174 19.51 13.19 -15.81
C PRO A 174 19.43 14.08 -14.56
N LEU A 175 19.08 13.51 -13.39
CA LEU A 175 19.07 14.26 -12.14
C LEU A 175 20.48 14.68 -11.74
N LEU A 176 21.48 13.80 -11.87
CA LEU A 176 22.89 14.12 -11.64
C LEU A 176 23.38 15.26 -12.54
N GLU A 177 23.06 15.21 -13.83
CA GLU A 177 23.43 16.28 -14.77
C GLU A 177 22.87 17.64 -14.35
N ILE A 178 21.60 17.68 -13.91
CA ILE A 178 21.00 18.92 -13.43
C ILE A 178 21.64 19.41 -12.15
N LEU A 179 21.91 18.53 -11.18
CA LEU A 179 22.58 18.89 -9.94
C LEU A 179 23.99 19.42 -10.20
N GLN A 180 24.75 18.83 -11.12
CA GLN A 180 26.08 19.32 -11.52
C GLN A 180 26.02 20.70 -12.17
N GLN A 181 24.99 21.02 -12.98
CA GLN A 181 24.81 22.36 -13.57
C GLN A 181 24.62 23.45 -12.52
N ILE A 182 24.16 23.11 -11.34
CA ILE A 182 24.00 24.02 -10.19
C ILE A 182 25.07 23.82 -9.13
N GLU A 183 26.19 23.23 -9.50
CA GLU A 183 27.38 23.03 -8.63
C GLU A 183 27.12 22.14 -7.39
N ILE A 184 26.18 21.21 -7.50
CA ILE A 184 25.92 20.17 -6.50
C ILE A 184 26.47 18.84 -7.03
N TYR A 185 27.39 18.21 -6.28
CA TYR A 185 28.07 16.98 -6.67
C TYR A 185 27.80 15.87 -5.66
N PRO A 186 26.63 15.20 -5.75
CA PRO A 186 26.29 14.15 -4.81
C PRO A 186 27.09 12.88 -5.05
N ARG A 187 27.49 12.20 -3.98
CA ARG A 187 28.06 10.85 -4.06
C ARG A 187 26.96 9.84 -4.41
N ALA A 188 27.22 8.99 -5.40
CA ALA A 188 26.32 7.87 -5.71
C ALA A 188 26.39 6.82 -4.59
N CYS A 189 25.22 6.48 -4.04
CA CYS A 189 25.03 5.46 -3.01
C CYS A 189 24.14 4.35 -3.57
N GLU A 190 24.49 3.10 -3.30
CA GLU A 190 23.66 1.95 -3.71
C GLU A 190 22.40 1.87 -2.86
N HIS A 191 22.54 2.10 -1.55
CA HIS A 191 21.47 1.99 -0.57
C HIS A 191 21.48 3.18 0.40
N TRP A 192 20.35 3.40 1.04
CA TRP A 192 20.20 4.32 2.16
C TRP A 192 21.28 4.17 3.24
N GLN A 193 21.60 2.92 3.60
CA GLN A 193 22.59 2.62 4.63
C GLN A 193 24.00 3.06 4.24
N ASP A 194 24.37 3.00 2.96
CA ASP A 194 25.67 3.46 2.49
C ASP A 194 25.84 4.95 2.73
N PHE A 195 24.78 5.72 2.52
CA PHE A 195 24.78 7.15 2.80
C PHE A 195 24.87 7.42 4.31
N LEU A 196 24.07 6.70 5.13
CA LEU A 196 24.08 6.89 6.58
C LEU A 196 25.45 6.61 7.20
N HIS A 197 26.16 5.59 6.73
CA HIS A 197 27.47 5.19 7.22
C HIS A 197 28.64 6.01 6.62
N SER A 198 28.37 6.84 5.61
CA SER A 198 29.39 7.69 5.02
C SER A 198 29.49 9.03 5.77
N GLU A 199 30.64 9.70 5.63
CA GLU A 199 30.84 11.07 6.08
C GLU A 199 30.37 12.13 5.07
N GLU A 200 29.86 11.70 3.93
CA GLU A 200 29.41 12.57 2.86
C GLU A 200 28.19 13.38 3.28
N THR A 201 28.19 14.65 2.96
CA THR A 201 27.07 15.55 3.24
C THR A 201 25.98 15.50 2.18
N ILE A 202 26.34 15.15 0.93
CA ILE A 202 25.41 15.10 -0.19
C ILE A 202 25.53 13.76 -0.91
N GLY A 203 24.43 13.05 -1.00
CA GLY A 203 24.33 11.76 -1.70
C GLY A 203 23.20 11.71 -2.72
N ILE A 204 23.23 10.71 -3.57
CA ILE A 204 22.13 10.34 -4.47
C ILE A 204 21.95 8.83 -4.50
N THR A 205 20.71 8.37 -4.43
CA THR A 205 20.35 6.95 -4.51
C THR A 205 19.11 6.74 -5.36
N ILE A 206 18.78 5.49 -5.64
CA ILE A 206 17.51 5.12 -6.29
C ILE A 206 16.53 4.75 -5.18
N ALA A 207 15.55 5.62 -4.96
CA ALA A 207 14.46 5.39 -4.00
C ALA A 207 13.18 6.06 -4.53
N PRO A 208 12.19 5.27 -4.95
CA PRO A 208 10.93 5.80 -5.49
C PRO A 208 10.02 6.30 -4.37
N LEU A 209 10.34 7.48 -3.84
CA LEU A 209 9.56 8.16 -2.81
C LEU A 209 8.67 9.23 -3.47
N ASP A 210 7.41 9.31 -3.04
CA ASP A 210 6.47 10.34 -3.52
C ASP A 210 6.78 11.72 -2.94
N GLN A 211 7.25 11.76 -1.69
CA GLN A 211 7.58 13.00 -0.97
C GLN A 211 8.90 12.85 -0.23
N GLY A 212 9.63 13.95 -0.13
CA GLY A 212 10.83 14.02 0.68
C GLY A 212 10.50 14.17 2.17
N LEU A 213 11.54 14.10 2.96
CA LEU A 213 11.44 14.10 4.42
C LEU A 213 12.60 14.87 5.02
N TRP A 214 12.34 15.71 6.01
CA TRP A 214 13.37 16.33 6.83
C TRP A 214 13.31 15.76 8.25
N LEU A 215 14.34 14.98 8.61
CA LEU A 215 14.57 14.47 9.95
C LEU A 215 15.44 15.47 10.68
N THR A 216 14.83 16.33 11.48
CA THR A 216 15.54 17.48 12.08
C THR A 216 16.51 17.06 13.18
N GLN A 217 16.23 15.99 13.90
CA GLN A 217 17.08 15.48 14.97
C GLN A 217 18.35 14.83 14.41
N GLU A 218 18.25 14.14 13.29
CA GLU A 218 19.34 13.48 12.57
C GLU A 218 20.07 14.43 11.62
N ASN A 219 19.58 15.66 11.52
CA ASN A 219 20.07 16.66 10.57
C ASN A 219 20.15 16.12 9.14
N LEU A 220 19.10 15.43 8.70
CA LEU A 220 19.06 14.67 7.47
C LEU A 220 17.82 15.00 6.63
N VAL A 221 18.06 15.27 5.36
CA VAL A 221 17.01 15.63 4.38
C VAL A 221 17.00 14.64 3.22
N LEU A 222 15.82 14.14 2.90
CA LEU A 222 15.56 13.40 1.67
C LEU A 222 14.85 14.33 0.69
N ILE A 223 15.42 14.52 -0.50
CA ILE A 223 14.81 15.31 -1.56
C ILE A 223 14.46 14.38 -2.72
N THR A 224 13.19 14.31 -3.07
CA THR A 224 12.72 13.47 -4.17
C THR A 224 12.74 14.21 -5.50
N GLU A 225 12.85 13.45 -6.56
CA GLU A 225 12.77 13.99 -7.91
C GLU A 225 11.43 14.72 -8.17
N ALA A 226 10.32 14.21 -7.61
CA ALA A 226 9.01 14.83 -7.75
C ALA A 226 8.94 16.24 -7.13
N GLN A 227 9.68 16.50 -6.07
CA GLN A 227 9.76 17.84 -5.45
C GLN A 227 10.55 18.84 -6.31
N LEU A 228 11.52 18.39 -7.07
CA LEU A 228 12.33 19.27 -7.93
C LEU A 228 11.61 19.64 -9.23
N PHE A 229 10.85 18.72 -9.80
CA PHE A 229 10.22 18.91 -11.11
C PHE A 229 8.70 19.16 -11.05
N GLY A 230 8.10 19.11 -9.85
CA GLY A 230 6.66 19.27 -9.63
C GLY A 230 5.82 18.07 -10.10
N ASN A 231 4.54 18.10 -9.77
CA ASN A 231 3.59 16.99 -10.02
C ASN A 231 3.32 16.65 -11.49
N ARG A 232 3.93 17.34 -12.47
CA ARG A 232 3.79 17.01 -13.90
C ARG A 232 4.28 15.61 -14.26
N ILE A 233 5.14 15.02 -13.46
CA ILE A 233 5.68 13.66 -13.67
C ILE A 233 4.74 12.58 -13.11
N ALA A 234 4.02 12.85 -12.04
CA ALA A 234 3.10 11.90 -11.39
C ALA A 234 1.87 11.56 -12.25
N GLN A 235 1.42 12.46 -13.14
CA GLN A 235 0.25 12.22 -14.01
C GLN A 235 0.49 11.22 -15.15
N ARG A 236 1.71 10.89 -15.51
CA ARG A 236 2.01 9.89 -16.55
C ARG A 236 1.90 8.43 -16.11
N ARG A 237 1.76 8.15 -14.81
CA ARG A 237 1.69 6.79 -14.26
C ARG A 237 0.28 6.23 -14.03
N ARG A 238 -0.77 7.02 -14.25
CA ARG A 238 -2.16 6.52 -14.15
C ARG A 238 -2.73 6.19 -15.54
N ARG A 239 -2.09 5.26 -16.25
CA ARG A 239 -2.70 4.54 -17.36
C ARG A 239 -2.33 3.07 -17.31
#